data_7d9eb9fd5659257174759315bd046ced
#
_entry.id   7d9eb9fd5659257174759315bd046ced
#
_cell.length_a   1.000
_cell.length_b   1.000
_cell.length_c   1.000
_cell.angle_alpha   90.00
_cell.angle_beta   90.00
_cell.angle_gamma   90.00
#
_symmetry.space_group_name_H-M   'P 1'
#
loop_
_entity.id
_entity.type
_entity.pdbx_description
1 polymer ?
#
loop_
_entity_poly.entity_id
_entity_poly.type
_entity_poly.pdbx_seq_one_letter_code
_entity_poly.pdbx_strand_id
1 'polypeptide(L)'
;MRDGVKMAVVLLIIGAVCGGFLAAVNSWTSPIIADREFEEFQRTVGAFFPEVEDIEEDEIDGEEFFICYDGAGNLLGVVGQVRASGYGDDPIRYNLGVDADGTIIGMRVVSHSETAGIGTFIEDESWQQDQIVGLSFDDPISVGQDVDARSGATVTVRGITSSIRRVVDVIGDNYLGFEVETLEVDVTAVADGTYTGTGTGFKSEVTVEVTVSGGEITEIVVLEHDDTPAFWDQAEEETINRIIEAQSMEIDAVSGATASSMGIMEAVFDALN
;
A
#
# COMPACT_ATOMS: atom_id res chain seq x y z
N MET A 1 52.66 -2.52 19.30
CA MET A 1 51.72 -3.66 19.43
C MET A 1 50.93 -3.68 20.73
N ARG A 2 51.53 -3.48 21.93
CA ARG A 2 50.82 -3.48 23.23
C ARG A 2 49.74 -2.42 23.37
N ASP A 3 49.95 -1.22 22.82
CA ASP A 3 48.98 -0.11 22.92
C ASP A 3 47.77 -0.32 21.97
N GLY A 4 47.99 -0.91 20.79
CA GLY A 4 46.87 -1.24 19.88
C GLY A 4 45.96 -2.32 20.47
N VAL A 5 46.53 -3.32 21.16
CA VAL A 5 45.71 -4.35 21.87
C VAL A 5 44.94 -3.77 23.02
N LYS A 6 45.53 -2.83 23.81
CA LYS A 6 44.80 -2.16 24.86
C LYS A 6 43.65 -1.32 24.34
N MET A 7 43.84 -0.57 23.25
CA MET A 7 42.78 0.19 22.60
C MET A 7 41.65 -0.73 22.09
N ALA A 8 41.98 -1.85 21.48
CA ALA A 8 41.00 -2.81 21.01
C ALA A 8 40.17 -3.41 22.17
N VAL A 9 40.82 -3.75 23.30
CA VAL A 9 40.13 -4.28 24.49
C VAL A 9 39.23 -3.21 25.11
N VAL A 10 39.65 -1.95 25.20
CA VAL A 10 38.82 -0.84 25.71
C VAL A 10 37.58 -0.62 24.83
N LEU A 11 37.78 -0.60 23.50
CA LEU A 11 36.66 -0.45 22.56
C LEU A 11 35.67 -1.62 22.65
N LEU A 12 36.17 -2.84 22.82
CA LEU A 12 35.36 -4.02 22.98
C LEU A 12 34.51 -3.97 24.27
N ILE A 13 35.14 -3.52 25.39
CA ILE A 13 34.42 -3.36 26.67
C ILE A 13 33.34 -2.27 26.56
N ILE A 14 33.64 -1.12 25.95
CA ILE A 14 32.69 -0.04 25.76
C ILE A 14 31.54 -0.54 24.87
N GLY A 15 31.84 -1.19 23.74
CA GLY A 15 30.81 -1.77 22.86
C GLY A 15 29.93 -2.80 23.55
N ALA A 16 30.52 -3.67 24.36
CA ALA A 16 29.78 -4.68 25.13
C ALA A 16 28.87 -4.02 26.21
N VAL A 17 29.37 -3.01 26.91
CA VAL A 17 28.58 -2.29 27.93
C VAL A 17 27.45 -1.50 27.28
N CYS A 18 27.72 -0.74 26.20
CA CYS A 18 26.69 0.02 25.50
C CYS A 18 25.65 -0.90 24.85
N GLY A 19 26.09 -1.96 24.17
CA GLY A 19 25.20 -2.95 23.57
C GLY A 19 24.35 -3.69 24.59
N GLY A 20 24.95 -4.10 25.72
CA GLY A 20 24.23 -4.71 26.83
C GLY A 20 23.20 -3.79 27.48
N PHE A 21 23.55 -2.51 27.66
CA PHE A 21 22.61 -1.51 28.18
C PHE A 21 21.43 -1.26 27.21
N LEU A 22 21.73 -1.10 25.91
CA LEU A 22 20.70 -0.95 24.87
C LEU A 22 19.78 -2.16 24.81
N ALA A 23 20.34 -3.37 24.84
CA ALA A 23 19.56 -4.61 24.84
C ALA A 23 18.67 -4.71 26.10
N ALA A 24 19.19 -4.35 27.28
CA ALA A 24 18.40 -4.36 28.52
C ALA A 24 17.26 -3.34 28.50
N VAL A 25 17.51 -2.12 28.01
CA VAL A 25 16.48 -1.08 27.86
C VAL A 25 15.42 -1.55 26.85
N ASN A 26 15.83 -2.04 25.69
CA ASN A 26 14.92 -2.54 24.67
C ASN A 26 14.05 -3.69 25.19
N SER A 27 14.64 -4.67 25.88
CA SER A 27 13.92 -5.80 26.48
C SER A 27 12.89 -5.37 27.53
N TRP A 28 13.11 -4.25 28.20
CA TRP A 28 12.17 -3.70 29.17
C TRP A 28 11.09 -2.83 28.53
N THR A 29 11.44 -2.06 27.50
CA THR A 29 10.50 -1.13 26.86
C THR A 29 9.62 -1.78 25.81
N SER A 30 10.11 -2.80 25.09
CA SER A 30 9.35 -3.47 24.03
C SER A 30 7.97 -3.99 24.46
N PRO A 31 7.81 -4.70 25.61
CA PRO A 31 6.49 -5.15 26.01
C PRO A 31 5.55 -3.99 26.36
N ILE A 32 6.08 -2.89 26.93
CA ILE A 32 5.28 -1.71 27.29
C ILE A 32 4.80 -0.99 26.01
N ILE A 33 5.63 -0.98 24.97
CA ILE A 33 5.27 -0.39 23.66
C ILE A 33 4.18 -1.24 23.02
N ALA A 34 4.39 -2.56 22.96
CA ALA A 34 3.41 -3.49 22.38
C ALA A 34 2.03 -3.43 23.10
N ASP A 35 2.02 -3.36 24.44
CA ASP A 35 0.78 -3.22 25.20
C ASP A 35 0.04 -1.91 24.86
N ARG A 36 0.78 -0.81 24.68
CA ARG A 36 0.18 0.48 24.29
C ARG A 36 -0.33 0.49 22.86
N GLU A 37 0.43 -0.06 21.93
CA GLU A 37 0.01 -0.19 20.52
C GLU A 37 -1.27 -1.03 20.44
N PHE A 38 -1.37 -2.11 21.19
CA PHE A 38 -2.57 -2.94 21.28
C PHE A 38 -3.76 -2.18 21.89
N GLU A 39 -3.56 -1.43 23.01
CA GLU A 39 -4.63 -0.61 23.58
C GLU A 39 -5.11 0.50 22.63
N GLU A 40 -4.21 1.14 21.89
CA GLU A 40 -4.56 2.15 20.89
C GLU A 40 -5.30 1.53 19.70
N PHE A 41 -4.88 0.36 19.26
CA PHE A 41 -5.57 -0.39 18.22
C PHE A 41 -6.98 -0.77 18.66
N GLN A 42 -7.16 -1.32 19.85
CA GLN A 42 -8.50 -1.65 20.39
C GLN A 42 -9.40 -0.41 20.47
N ARG A 43 -8.86 0.74 20.85
CA ARG A 43 -9.63 2.01 20.83
C ARG A 43 -10.03 2.42 19.41
N THR A 44 -9.17 2.21 18.44
CA THR A 44 -9.45 2.50 17.03
C THR A 44 -10.56 1.59 16.51
N VAL A 45 -10.47 0.28 16.76
CA VAL A 45 -11.52 -0.68 16.40
C VAL A 45 -12.84 -0.31 17.05
N GLY A 46 -12.86 -0.01 18.37
CA GLY A 46 -14.06 0.41 19.07
C GLY A 46 -14.62 1.77 18.63
N ALA A 47 -13.78 2.64 18.01
CA ALA A 47 -14.24 3.89 17.41
C ALA A 47 -14.89 3.66 16.03
N PHE A 48 -14.35 2.71 15.24
CA PHE A 48 -14.93 2.34 13.95
C PHE A 48 -16.17 1.47 14.13
N PHE A 49 -16.14 0.51 15.03
CA PHE A 49 -17.21 -0.44 15.31
C PHE A 49 -17.59 -0.42 16.80
N PRO A 50 -18.44 0.51 17.24
CA PRO A 50 -18.82 0.61 18.66
C PRO A 50 -19.56 -0.63 19.21
N GLU A 51 -20.13 -1.45 18.33
CA GLU A 51 -20.89 -2.66 18.68
C GLU A 51 -20.06 -3.94 18.59
N VAL A 52 -18.74 -3.83 18.37
CA VAL A 52 -17.85 -4.98 18.24
C VAL A 52 -17.76 -5.75 19.57
N GLU A 53 -18.00 -7.06 19.51
CA GLU A 53 -17.85 -7.98 20.66
C GLU A 53 -16.82 -9.08 20.39
N ASP A 54 -16.59 -9.45 19.12
CA ASP A 54 -15.61 -10.47 18.73
C ASP A 54 -14.76 -9.99 17.55
N ILE A 55 -13.48 -10.38 17.53
CA ILE A 55 -12.50 -9.98 16.51
C ILE A 55 -11.71 -11.22 16.11
N GLU A 56 -11.73 -11.56 14.84
CA GLU A 56 -10.87 -12.57 14.24
C GLU A 56 -9.69 -11.87 13.54
N GLU A 57 -8.49 -12.43 13.67
CA GLU A 57 -7.27 -11.92 13.05
C GLU A 57 -6.90 -12.79 11.85
N ASP A 58 -6.52 -12.15 10.75
CA ASP A 58 -6.02 -12.80 9.55
C ASP A 58 -4.88 -11.99 8.93
N GLU A 59 -4.03 -12.62 8.12
CA GLU A 59 -2.90 -12.00 7.46
C GLU A 59 -2.89 -12.36 5.97
N ILE A 60 -2.96 -11.36 5.11
CA ILE A 60 -2.88 -11.51 3.66
C ILE A 60 -1.78 -10.60 3.14
N ASP A 61 -0.83 -11.12 2.36
CA ASP A 61 0.29 -10.40 1.74
C ASP A 61 1.14 -9.56 2.72
N GLY A 62 1.24 -10.01 3.98
CA GLY A 62 2.00 -9.36 5.03
C GLY A 62 1.32 -8.13 5.63
N GLU A 63 0.03 -7.96 5.39
CA GLU A 63 -0.86 -7.00 6.06
C GLU A 63 -1.82 -7.72 6.98
N GLU A 64 -2.10 -7.14 8.14
CA GLU A 64 -2.96 -7.70 9.17
C GLU A 64 -4.39 -7.17 9.02
N PHE A 65 -5.37 -8.08 9.04
CA PHE A 65 -6.79 -7.81 8.96
C PHE A 65 -7.51 -8.28 10.20
N PHE A 66 -8.43 -7.48 10.70
CA PHE A 66 -9.22 -7.74 11.90
C PHE A 66 -10.70 -7.71 11.54
N ILE A 67 -11.30 -8.89 11.47
CA ILE A 67 -12.69 -9.10 11.11
C ILE A 67 -13.54 -8.90 12.35
N CYS A 68 -14.42 -7.91 12.33
CA CYS A 68 -15.18 -7.44 13.47
C CYS A 68 -16.61 -7.95 13.44
N TYR A 69 -17.06 -8.59 14.54
CA TYR A 69 -18.40 -9.15 14.66
C TYR A 69 -19.14 -8.53 15.86
N ASP A 70 -20.48 -8.46 15.73
CA ASP A 70 -21.36 -8.13 16.85
C ASP A 70 -21.59 -9.33 17.79
N GLY A 71 -22.27 -9.13 18.93
CA GLY A 71 -22.58 -10.20 19.88
C GLY A 71 -23.56 -11.27 19.38
N ALA A 72 -24.13 -11.09 18.20
CA ALA A 72 -24.96 -12.10 17.51
C ALA A 72 -24.18 -12.88 16.46
N GLY A 73 -22.90 -12.52 16.21
CA GLY A 73 -22.04 -13.11 15.20
C GLY A 73 -22.27 -12.57 13.79
N ASN A 74 -22.90 -11.40 13.66
CA ASN A 74 -22.99 -10.75 12.36
C ASN A 74 -21.71 -9.94 12.10
N LEU A 75 -21.24 -9.97 10.84
CA LEU A 75 -20.09 -9.17 10.41
C LEU A 75 -20.46 -7.68 10.45
N LEU A 76 -19.67 -6.90 11.17
CA LEU A 76 -19.74 -5.44 11.20
C LEU A 76 -18.88 -4.80 10.12
N GLY A 77 -17.74 -5.43 9.84
CA GLY A 77 -16.75 -5.00 8.86
C GLY A 77 -15.35 -5.45 9.21
N VAL A 78 -14.35 -4.85 8.57
CA VAL A 78 -12.95 -5.24 8.70
C VAL A 78 -12.08 -4.01 8.95
N VAL A 79 -11.07 -4.14 9.84
CA VAL A 79 -10.02 -3.15 10.02
C VAL A 79 -8.73 -3.70 9.43
N GLY A 80 -8.18 -3.05 8.41
CA GLY A 80 -6.86 -3.36 7.86
C GLY A 80 -5.77 -2.50 8.49
N GLN A 81 -4.64 -3.11 8.87
CA GLN A 81 -3.40 -2.38 9.20
C GLN A 81 -2.56 -2.21 7.95
N VAL A 82 -2.61 -1.03 7.37
CA VAL A 82 -2.12 -0.73 6.02
C VAL A 82 -0.77 -0.03 6.04
N ARG A 83 0.06 -0.35 5.06
CA ARG A 83 1.32 0.34 4.78
C ARG A 83 1.25 1.00 3.41
N ALA A 84 1.42 2.32 3.38
CA ALA A 84 1.49 3.10 2.15
C ALA A 84 2.88 3.66 1.92
N SER A 85 3.26 3.81 0.67
CA SER A 85 4.43 4.60 0.29
C SER A 85 4.07 6.09 0.37
N GLY A 86 5.01 6.89 0.88
CA GLY A 86 4.88 8.34 0.94
C GLY A 86 6.11 9.04 0.37
N TYR A 87 6.26 10.31 0.67
CA TYR A 87 7.45 11.07 0.33
C TYR A 87 8.59 10.83 1.36
N GLY A 88 8.24 10.42 2.58
CA GLY A 88 9.20 10.11 3.64
C GLY A 88 9.94 8.79 3.41
N ASP A 89 11.03 8.60 4.17
CA ASP A 89 11.87 7.39 4.06
C ASP A 89 11.21 6.15 4.66
N ASP A 90 10.30 6.33 5.65
CA ASP A 90 9.56 5.23 6.27
C ASP A 90 8.14 5.16 5.71
N PRO A 91 7.55 3.97 5.61
CA PRO A 91 6.18 3.82 5.14
C PRO A 91 5.18 4.52 6.08
N ILE A 92 4.13 5.06 5.51
CA ILE A 92 2.98 5.55 6.25
C ILE A 92 2.20 4.33 6.74
N ARG A 93 2.00 4.21 8.05
CA ARG A 93 1.20 3.15 8.67
C ARG A 93 -0.11 3.73 9.17
N TYR A 94 -1.21 3.10 8.82
CA TYR A 94 -2.54 3.54 9.26
C TYR A 94 -3.49 2.36 9.38
N ASN A 95 -4.55 2.53 10.17
CA ASN A 95 -5.66 1.61 10.25
C ASN A 95 -6.80 2.14 9.38
N LEU A 96 -7.38 1.27 8.56
CA LEU A 96 -8.51 1.55 7.69
C LEU A 96 -9.71 0.69 8.12
N GLY A 97 -10.81 1.31 8.46
CA GLY A 97 -12.06 0.62 8.77
C GLY A 97 -13.00 0.61 7.56
N VAL A 98 -13.43 -0.57 7.16
CA VAL A 98 -14.40 -0.80 6.07
C VAL A 98 -15.58 -1.57 6.65
N ASP A 99 -16.80 -1.10 6.45
CA ASP A 99 -18.00 -1.77 6.94
C ASP A 99 -18.41 -2.98 6.07
N ALA A 100 -19.45 -3.69 6.49
CA ALA A 100 -19.93 -4.86 5.78
C ALA A 100 -20.53 -4.56 4.40
N ASP A 101 -20.83 -3.30 4.09
CA ASP A 101 -21.30 -2.84 2.80
C ASP A 101 -20.16 -2.38 1.88
N GLY A 102 -18.89 -2.51 2.33
CA GLY A 102 -17.70 -2.11 1.59
C GLY A 102 -17.38 -0.62 1.62
N THR A 103 -18.00 0.13 2.54
CA THR A 103 -17.78 1.57 2.70
C THR A 103 -16.68 1.84 3.71
N ILE A 104 -15.77 2.76 3.40
CA ILE A 104 -14.73 3.22 4.33
C ILE A 104 -15.40 4.09 5.42
N ILE A 105 -15.37 3.61 6.65
CA ILE A 105 -15.97 4.30 7.80
C ILE A 105 -14.96 5.10 8.62
N GLY A 106 -13.67 4.88 8.41
CA GLY A 106 -12.63 5.60 9.13
C GLY A 106 -11.21 5.25 8.70
N MET A 107 -10.33 6.21 8.90
CA MET A 107 -8.90 6.06 8.74
C MET A 107 -8.19 6.62 9.96
N ARG A 108 -7.16 5.94 10.48
CA ARG A 108 -6.35 6.40 11.61
C ARG A 108 -4.87 6.19 11.33
N VAL A 109 -4.14 7.29 11.15
CA VAL A 109 -2.68 7.24 10.97
C VAL A 109 -2.01 6.83 12.27
N VAL A 110 -1.11 5.84 12.19
CA VAL A 110 -0.34 5.29 13.32
C VAL A 110 1.07 5.87 13.34
N SER A 111 1.74 5.90 12.20
CA SER A 111 3.10 6.45 12.09
C SER A 111 3.45 6.83 10.65
N HIS A 112 4.31 7.81 10.49
CA HIS A 112 4.90 8.22 9.22
C HIS A 112 6.17 9.05 9.41
N SER A 113 6.95 9.22 8.35
CA SER A 113 8.10 10.14 8.30
C SER A 113 7.91 11.30 7.31
N GLU A 114 6.64 11.66 7.03
CA GLU A 114 6.30 12.72 6.10
C GLU A 114 6.78 14.10 6.56
N THR A 115 7.04 14.97 5.59
CA THR A 115 7.52 16.34 5.84
C THR A 115 6.46 17.17 6.54
N ALA A 116 6.83 17.76 7.69
CA ALA A 116 5.96 18.62 8.48
C ALA A 116 5.37 19.78 7.65
N GLY A 117 4.05 19.96 7.71
CA GLY A 117 3.31 21.00 6.99
C GLY A 117 3.08 20.71 5.50
N ILE A 118 3.65 19.63 4.95
CA ILE A 118 3.43 19.20 3.56
C ILE A 118 2.68 17.86 3.56
N GLY A 119 3.27 16.78 4.08
CA GLY A 119 2.67 15.45 4.10
C GLY A 119 1.89 15.12 5.37
N THR A 120 2.12 15.85 6.48
CA THR A 120 1.46 15.60 7.77
C THR A 120 -0.06 15.87 7.78
N PHE A 121 -0.64 16.41 6.71
CA PHE A 121 -2.09 16.61 6.58
C PHE A 121 -2.89 15.30 6.65
N ILE A 122 -2.25 14.16 6.38
CA ILE A 122 -2.88 12.84 6.49
C ILE A 122 -3.37 12.52 7.91
N GLU A 123 -2.84 13.21 8.93
CA GLU A 123 -3.28 13.13 10.32
C GLU A 123 -4.53 13.99 10.60
N ASP A 124 -4.88 14.93 9.70
CA ASP A 124 -6.03 15.82 9.88
C ASP A 124 -7.34 15.03 9.72
N GLU A 125 -8.10 14.91 10.80
CA GLU A 125 -9.41 14.22 10.77
C GLU A 125 -10.36 14.85 9.75
N SER A 126 -10.32 16.17 9.53
CA SER A 126 -11.13 16.83 8.52
C SER A 126 -10.80 16.38 7.10
N TRP A 127 -9.51 16.22 6.79
CA TRP A 127 -9.09 15.72 5.48
C TRP A 127 -9.53 14.26 5.28
N GLN A 128 -9.37 13.42 6.29
CA GLN A 128 -9.80 12.02 6.24
C GLN A 128 -11.33 11.92 6.03
N GLN A 129 -12.09 12.72 6.73
CA GLN A 129 -13.56 12.76 6.61
C GLN A 129 -14.03 13.30 5.25
N ASP A 130 -13.35 14.31 4.71
CA ASP A 130 -13.76 14.96 3.47
C ASP A 130 -13.34 14.19 2.21
N GLN A 131 -12.25 13.40 2.30
CA GLN A 131 -11.59 12.81 1.12
C GLN A 131 -11.61 11.28 1.10
N ILE A 132 -11.72 10.61 2.25
CA ILE A 132 -11.55 9.16 2.35
C ILE A 132 -12.80 8.48 2.91
N VAL A 133 -13.34 9.00 4.01
CA VAL A 133 -14.51 8.39 4.65
C VAL A 133 -15.75 8.54 3.77
N GLY A 134 -16.45 7.43 3.56
CA GLY A 134 -17.62 7.37 2.69
C GLY A 134 -17.31 6.92 1.27
N LEU A 135 -16.04 6.82 0.86
CA LEU A 135 -15.68 6.10 -0.35
C LEU A 135 -15.97 4.61 -0.15
N SER A 136 -16.31 3.93 -1.23
CA SER A 136 -16.75 2.54 -1.21
C SER A 136 -15.90 1.66 -2.14
N PHE A 137 -16.17 0.37 -2.07
CA PHE A 137 -15.60 -0.61 -2.99
C PHE A 137 -15.84 -0.26 -4.47
N ASP A 138 -16.98 0.37 -4.81
CA ASP A 138 -17.34 0.73 -6.19
C ASP A 138 -16.64 2.01 -6.68
N ASP A 139 -15.98 2.77 -5.79
CA ASP A 139 -15.31 4.01 -6.17
C ASP A 139 -13.88 3.75 -6.65
N PRO A 140 -13.38 4.48 -7.66
CA PRO A 140 -11.99 4.34 -8.14
C PRO A 140 -10.91 4.57 -7.07
N ILE A 141 -11.22 5.33 -6.03
CA ILE A 141 -10.31 5.73 -4.94
C ILE A 141 -8.97 6.27 -5.49
N SER A 142 -9.08 7.19 -6.41
CA SER A 142 -7.93 7.73 -7.12
C SER A 142 -7.82 9.25 -7.07
N VAL A 143 -6.58 9.75 -7.21
CA VAL A 143 -6.31 11.18 -7.19
C VAL A 143 -6.86 11.84 -8.46
N GLY A 144 -7.69 12.86 -8.27
CA GLY A 144 -8.30 13.63 -9.35
C GLY A 144 -9.66 13.10 -9.81
N GLN A 145 -10.10 11.95 -9.30
CA GLN A 145 -11.47 11.44 -9.41
C GLN A 145 -12.20 11.62 -8.08
N ASP A 146 -11.84 10.85 -7.07
CA ASP A 146 -12.53 10.85 -5.77
C ASP A 146 -11.77 11.65 -4.71
N VAL A 147 -10.44 11.71 -4.83
CA VAL A 147 -9.56 12.36 -3.85
C VAL A 147 -8.82 13.53 -4.50
N ASP A 148 -8.90 14.69 -3.87
CA ASP A 148 -8.24 15.89 -4.37
C ASP A 148 -6.71 15.82 -4.27
N ALA A 149 -6.03 16.18 -5.37
CA ALA A 149 -4.58 16.35 -5.36
C ALA A 149 -4.18 17.51 -4.43
N ARG A 150 -3.20 17.27 -3.55
CA ARG A 150 -2.67 18.34 -2.68
C ARG A 150 -1.34 18.85 -3.20
N SER A 151 -1.27 20.15 -3.48
CA SER A 151 -0.04 20.78 -4.00
C SER A 151 1.16 20.53 -3.08
N GLY A 152 2.24 19.99 -3.64
CA GLY A 152 3.46 19.62 -2.92
C GLY A 152 3.40 18.29 -2.18
N ALA A 153 2.25 17.62 -2.12
CA ALA A 153 2.07 16.35 -1.42
C ALA A 153 1.40 15.27 -2.31
N THR A 154 1.45 15.42 -3.61
CA THR A 154 0.82 14.50 -4.57
C THR A 154 1.31 13.06 -4.41
N VAL A 155 2.59 12.86 -4.11
CA VAL A 155 3.18 11.53 -3.86
C VAL A 155 2.51 10.88 -2.64
N THR A 156 2.38 11.61 -1.54
CA THR A 156 1.73 11.13 -0.32
C THR A 156 0.26 10.78 -0.57
N VAL A 157 -0.50 11.66 -1.26
CA VAL A 157 -1.91 11.39 -1.58
C VAL A 157 -2.05 10.14 -2.45
N ARG A 158 -1.24 10.00 -3.50
CA ARG A 158 -1.24 8.82 -4.37
C ARG A 158 -0.91 7.55 -3.59
N GLY A 159 0.14 7.55 -2.77
CA GLY A 159 0.49 6.39 -1.97
C GLY A 159 -0.63 5.94 -1.03
N ILE A 160 -1.34 6.90 -0.43
CA ILE A 160 -2.52 6.62 0.40
C ILE A 160 -3.65 6.04 -0.45
N THR A 161 -4.05 6.69 -1.54
CA THR A 161 -5.19 6.24 -2.38
C THR A 161 -4.94 4.86 -2.99
N SER A 162 -3.75 4.61 -3.54
CA SER A 162 -3.38 3.29 -4.10
C SER A 162 -3.40 2.19 -3.04
N SER A 163 -2.88 2.47 -1.82
CA SER A 163 -2.92 1.48 -0.74
C SER A 163 -4.34 1.25 -0.21
N ILE A 164 -5.18 2.29 -0.15
CA ILE A 164 -6.60 2.14 0.22
C ILE A 164 -7.33 1.28 -0.82
N ARG A 165 -7.18 1.58 -2.12
CA ARG A 165 -7.82 0.80 -3.19
C ARG A 165 -7.46 -0.68 -3.06
N ARG A 166 -6.19 -1.01 -3.01
CA ARG A 166 -5.69 -2.37 -2.85
C ARG A 166 -6.28 -3.08 -1.60
N VAL A 167 -6.32 -2.39 -0.46
CA VAL A 167 -6.84 -2.99 0.79
C VAL A 167 -8.35 -3.15 0.75
N VAL A 168 -9.08 -2.21 0.15
CA VAL A 168 -10.53 -2.33 -0.04
C VAL A 168 -10.85 -3.51 -0.98
N ASP A 169 -10.03 -3.76 -2.02
CA ASP A 169 -10.15 -4.92 -2.89
C ASP A 169 -9.92 -6.23 -2.13
N VAL A 170 -8.83 -6.31 -1.36
CA VAL A 170 -8.54 -7.49 -0.52
C VAL A 170 -9.67 -7.75 0.48
N ILE A 171 -10.20 -6.72 1.13
CA ILE A 171 -11.32 -6.84 2.06
C ILE A 171 -12.58 -7.30 1.32
N GLY A 172 -12.89 -6.71 0.18
CA GLY A 172 -14.06 -7.05 -0.64
C GLY A 172 -14.06 -8.51 -1.06
N ASP A 173 -12.98 -8.96 -1.63
CA ASP A 173 -12.83 -10.33 -2.15
C ASP A 173 -12.82 -11.39 -1.05
N ASN A 174 -12.02 -11.18 0.01
CA ASN A 174 -11.78 -12.22 1.00
C ASN A 174 -12.82 -12.28 2.13
N TYR A 175 -13.44 -11.14 2.48
CA TYR A 175 -14.29 -11.06 3.68
C TYR A 175 -15.72 -10.62 3.40
N LEU A 176 -15.96 -9.81 2.36
CA LEU A 176 -17.29 -9.30 2.05
C LEU A 176 -17.98 -10.05 0.90
N GLY A 177 -17.23 -10.86 0.13
CA GLY A 177 -17.73 -11.63 -1.00
C GLY A 177 -18.11 -10.75 -2.20
N PHE A 178 -17.48 -9.59 -2.34
CA PHE A 178 -17.59 -8.78 -3.54
C PHE A 178 -16.68 -9.36 -4.63
N GLU A 179 -17.16 -9.36 -5.86
CA GLU A 179 -16.32 -9.71 -7.01
C GLU A 179 -15.45 -8.48 -7.31
N VAL A 180 -14.17 -8.55 -6.98
CA VAL A 180 -13.19 -7.56 -7.43
C VAL A 180 -13.08 -7.70 -8.94
N GLU A 181 -13.26 -6.62 -9.69
CA GLU A 181 -12.77 -6.59 -11.07
C GLU A 181 -11.24 -6.67 -10.98
N THR A 182 -10.73 -7.90 -10.95
CA THR A 182 -9.30 -8.15 -11.04
C THR A 182 -8.80 -7.59 -12.37
N LEU A 183 -7.57 -7.04 -12.37
CA LEU A 183 -6.89 -6.65 -13.63
C LEU A 183 -6.59 -7.89 -14.50
N GLU A 184 -7.42 -8.95 -14.36
CA GLU A 184 -7.32 -10.15 -15.16
C GLU A 184 -7.95 -9.91 -16.53
N VAL A 185 -7.11 -9.84 -17.52
CA VAL A 185 -7.52 -9.97 -18.93
C VAL A 185 -7.21 -11.38 -19.37
N ASP A 186 -8.20 -12.07 -19.91
CA ASP A 186 -7.94 -13.31 -20.63
C ASP A 186 -7.24 -12.97 -21.97
N VAL A 187 -5.91 -12.87 -21.91
CA VAL A 187 -5.08 -12.55 -23.08
C VAL A 187 -5.35 -13.50 -24.26
N THR A 188 -5.78 -14.75 -23.96
CA THR A 188 -6.09 -15.74 -25.02
C THR A 188 -7.37 -15.39 -25.78
N ALA A 189 -8.24 -14.58 -25.20
CA ALA A 189 -9.47 -14.08 -25.84
C ALA A 189 -9.24 -12.78 -26.64
N VAL A 190 -8.10 -12.10 -26.42
CA VAL A 190 -7.73 -10.87 -27.16
C VAL A 190 -7.27 -11.25 -28.57
N ALA A 191 -7.77 -10.56 -29.58
CA ALA A 191 -7.36 -10.82 -30.96
C ALA A 191 -5.88 -10.42 -31.18
N ASP A 192 -5.21 -11.08 -32.13
CA ASP A 192 -3.87 -10.64 -32.55
C ASP A 192 -3.89 -9.21 -33.04
N GLY A 193 -3.00 -8.37 -32.51
CA GLY A 193 -2.97 -6.95 -32.84
C GLY A 193 -2.07 -6.15 -31.92
N THR A 194 -2.10 -4.85 -32.12
CA THR A 194 -1.38 -3.87 -31.31
C THR A 194 -2.40 -2.92 -30.69
N TYR A 195 -2.32 -2.73 -29.40
CA TYR A 195 -3.29 -2.01 -28.58
C TYR A 195 -2.57 -0.92 -27.79
N THR A 196 -3.23 0.21 -27.54
CA THR A 196 -2.66 1.31 -26.75
C THR A 196 -3.53 1.54 -25.54
N GLY A 197 -2.90 1.68 -24.39
CA GLY A 197 -3.59 1.99 -23.15
C GLY A 197 -2.79 2.94 -22.27
N THR A 198 -3.45 3.47 -21.25
CA THR A 198 -2.92 4.48 -20.33
C THR A 198 -3.08 4.04 -18.89
N GLY A 199 -2.12 4.41 -18.03
CA GLY A 199 -2.15 4.14 -16.60
C GLY A 199 -1.53 5.27 -15.80
N THR A 200 -1.75 5.30 -14.50
CA THR A 200 -1.29 6.37 -13.62
C THR A 200 0.06 6.03 -13.00
N GLY A 201 1.15 6.61 -13.54
CA GLY A 201 2.50 6.49 -13.00
C GLY A 201 2.75 7.32 -11.74
N PHE A 202 4.03 7.37 -11.33
CA PHE A 202 4.45 8.12 -10.15
C PHE A 202 4.18 9.63 -10.27
N LYS A 203 4.40 10.21 -11.44
CA LYS A 203 4.35 11.65 -11.68
C LYS A 203 3.38 12.06 -12.77
N SER A 204 3.16 11.18 -13.71
CA SER A 204 2.36 11.43 -14.91
C SER A 204 1.62 10.19 -15.35
N GLU A 205 0.74 10.36 -16.30
CA GLU A 205 0.18 9.25 -17.08
C GLU A 205 1.30 8.52 -17.83
N VAL A 206 1.19 7.20 -17.88
CA VAL A 206 2.05 6.30 -18.64
C VAL A 206 1.23 5.77 -19.80
N THR A 207 1.72 5.93 -21.02
CA THR A 207 1.08 5.36 -22.21
C THR A 207 1.92 4.20 -22.73
N VAL A 208 1.29 3.05 -22.94
CA VAL A 208 1.95 1.87 -23.52
C VAL A 208 1.30 1.42 -24.80
N GLU A 209 2.08 0.73 -25.63
CA GLU A 209 1.64 -0.04 -26.77
C GLU A 209 1.90 -1.53 -26.48
N VAL A 210 0.87 -2.35 -26.54
CA VAL A 210 0.91 -3.78 -26.24
C VAL A 210 0.64 -4.57 -27.52
N THR A 211 1.52 -5.50 -27.87
CA THR A 211 1.35 -6.40 -29.01
C THR A 211 0.94 -7.78 -28.52
N VAL A 212 -0.23 -8.25 -28.99
CA VAL A 212 -0.74 -9.60 -28.74
C VAL A 212 -0.61 -10.41 -30.02
N SER A 213 -0.07 -11.61 -29.91
CA SER A 213 0.03 -12.56 -31.02
C SER A 213 -0.10 -14.00 -30.54
N GLY A 214 -1.01 -14.74 -31.14
CA GLY A 214 -1.28 -16.14 -30.79
C GLY A 214 -1.90 -16.33 -29.40
N GLY A 215 -2.56 -15.29 -28.85
CA GLY A 215 -3.15 -15.29 -27.51
C GLY A 215 -2.12 -15.06 -26.38
N GLU A 216 -0.99 -14.48 -26.73
CA GLU A 216 0.07 -14.11 -25.76
C GLU A 216 0.50 -12.66 -25.96
N ILE A 217 0.84 -11.96 -24.88
CA ILE A 217 1.52 -10.66 -24.91
C ILE A 217 2.97 -10.91 -25.35
N THR A 218 3.33 -10.40 -26.52
CA THR A 218 4.66 -10.62 -27.11
C THR A 218 5.59 -9.41 -26.95
N GLU A 219 5.04 -8.21 -26.82
CA GLU A 219 5.81 -6.98 -26.69
C GLU A 219 4.99 -5.92 -25.96
N ILE A 220 5.65 -5.15 -25.10
CA ILE A 220 5.10 -3.95 -24.47
C ILE A 220 6.12 -2.83 -24.69
N VAL A 221 5.69 -1.71 -25.28
CA VAL A 221 6.52 -0.55 -25.56
C VAL A 221 5.93 0.67 -24.86
N VAL A 222 6.71 1.35 -24.04
CA VAL A 222 6.29 2.62 -23.46
C VAL A 222 6.40 3.72 -24.51
N LEU A 223 5.29 4.40 -24.78
CA LEU A 223 5.21 5.47 -25.75
C LEU A 223 5.46 6.83 -25.11
N GLU A 224 4.92 7.07 -23.90
CA GLU A 224 5.02 8.35 -23.21
C GLU A 224 4.97 8.16 -21.68
N HIS A 225 5.82 8.88 -20.96
CA HIS A 225 5.79 9.07 -19.52
C HIS A 225 6.59 10.33 -19.14
N ASP A 226 6.33 10.90 -17.95
CA ASP A 226 7.13 11.99 -17.36
C ASP A 226 7.52 11.65 -15.90
N ASP A 227 7.62 10.36 -15.60
CA ASP A 227 8.06 9.86 -14.31
C ASP A 227 9.54 10.16 -14.05
N THR A 228 9.92 10.24 -12.78
CA THR A 228 11.29 10.52 -12.37
C THR A 228 12.22 9.40 -12.85
N PRO A 229 13.28 9.68 -13.63
CA PRO A 229 14.14 8.64 -14.23
C PRO A 229 14.70 7.62 -13.23
N ALA A 230 15.04 8.07 -12.01
CA ALA A 230 15.60 7.18 -10.98
C ALA A 230 14.64 6.05 -10.53
N PHE A 231 13.34 6.29 -10.59
CA PHE A 231 12.31 5.30 -10.28
C PHE A 231 11.86 4.56 -11.54
N TRP A 232 11.72 5.31 -12.64
CA TRP A 232 11.30 4.76 -13.92
C TRP A 232 12.27 3.70 -14.45
N ASP A 233 13.57 4.01 -14.50
CA ASP A 233 14.60 3.10 -15.01
C ASP A 233 14.65 1.76 -14.25
N GLN A 234 14.17 1.73 -12.99
CA GLN A 234 14.06 0.51 -12.19
C GLN A 234 12.77 -0.26 -12.49
N ALA A 235 11.66 0.46 -12.74
CA ALA A 235 10.34 -0.13 -12.94
C ALA A 235 10.17 -0.71 -14.35
N GLU A 236 10.57 0.03 -15.38
CA GLU A 236 10.19 -0.24 -16.76
C GLU A 236 10.55 -1.66 -17.22
N GLU A 237 11.85 -1.97 -17.26
CA GLU A 237 12.30 -3.26 -17.80
C GLU A 237 11.82 -4.45 -16.96
N GLU A 238 11.86 -4.31 -15.64
CA GLU A 238 11.50 -5.41 -14.73
C GLU A 238 9.99 -5.68 -14.73
N THR A 239 9.16 -4.62 -14.70
CA THR A 239 7.69 -4.76 -14.74
C THR A 239 7.23 -5.36 -16.08
N ILE A 240 7.74 -4.83 -17.19
CA ILE A 240 7.40 -5.34 -18.53
C ILE A 240 7.77 -6.81 -18.67
N ASN A 241 8.98 -7.20 -18.24
CA ASN A 241 9.41 -8.59 -18.30
C ASN A 241 8.53 -9.51 -17.46
N ARG A 242 8.16 -9.09 -16.24
CA ARG A 242 7.26 -9.86 -15.37
C ARG A 242 5.88 -10.05 -15.98
N ILE A 243 5.28 -9.01 -16.59
CA ILE A 243 4.00 -9.10 -17.28
C ILE A 243 4.07 -10.10 -18.44
N ILE A 244 5.12 -10.00 -19.28
CA ILE A 244 5.29 -10.90 -20.44
C ILE A 244 5.53 -12.36 -19.97
N GLU A 245 6.33 -12.57 -18.91
CA GLU A 245 6.57 -13.91 -18.37
C GLU A 245 5.34 -14.51 -17.70
N ALA A 246 4.58 -13.72 -16.94
CA ALA A 246 3.38 -14.16 -16.26
C ALA A 246 2.14 -14.21 -17.18
N GLN A 247 2.15 -13.49 -18.30
CA GLN A 247 0.98 -13.24 -19.16
C GLN A 247 -0.20 -12.66 -18.37
N SER A 248 0.12 -11.84 -17.34
CA SER A 248 -0.83 -11.25 -16.39
C SER A 248 -0.32 -9.90 -15.91
N MET A 249 -1.22 -9.00 -15.58
CA MET A 249 -0.93 -7.74 -14.90
C MET A 249 -0.92 -7.89 -13.37
N GLU A 250 -1.37 -9.04 -12.84
CA GLU A 250 -1.28 -9.37 -11.41
C GLU A 250 0.13 -9.86 -11.05
N ILE A 251 1.04 -8.91 -10.95
CA ILE A 251 2.44 -9.15 -10.60
C ILE A 251 2.87 -8.23 -9.46
N ASP A 252 3.85 -8.65 -8.68
CA ASP A 252 4.44 -7.78 -7.66
C ASP A 252 5.10 -6.55 -8.30
N ALA A 253 4.77 -5.37 -7.77
CA ALA A 253 5.44 -4.14 -8.17
C ALA A 253 6.93 -4.16 -7.80
N VAL A 254 7.75 -3.47 -8.58
CA VAL A 254 9.19 -3.36 -8.32
C VAL A 254 9.44 -2.54 -7.06
N SER A 255 10.16 -3.12 -6.10
CA SER A 255 10.49 -2.47 -4.83
C SER A 255 11.24 -1.16 -5.04
N GLY A 256 10.74 -0.07 -4.44
CA GLY A 256 11.30 1.27 -4.62
C GLY A 256 10.79 2.03 -5.85
N ALA A 257 10.01 1.38 -6.72
CA ALA A 257 9.42 1.98 -7.92
C ALA A 257 7.94 1.58 -8.10
N THR A 258 7.24 1.33 -6.99
CA THR A 258 5.87 0.78 -6.97
C THR A 258 4.90 1.59 -7.84
N ALA A 259 4.87 2.91 -7.71
CA ALA A 259 3.91 3.74 -8.45
C ALA A 259 4.15 3.70 -9.98
N SER A 260 5.40 3.69 -10.42
CA SER A 260 5.72 3.56 -11.85
C SER A 260 5.40 2.15 -12.37
N SER A 261 5.63 1.10 -11.55
CA SER A 261 5.24 -0.27 -11.90
C SER A 261 3.73 -0.42 -12.04
N MET A 262 2.96 0.13 -11.10
CA MET A 262 1.49 0.12 -11.15
C MET A 262 0.97 0.85 -12.38
N GLY A 263 1.54 2.02 -12.72
CA GLY A 263 1.17 2.75 -13.92
C GLY A 263 1.38 1.95 -15.21
N ILE A 264 2.44 1.14 -15.28
CA ILE A 264 2.66 0.22 -16.42
C ILE A 264 1.61 -0.90 -16.43
N MET A 265 1.32 -1.51 -15.27
CA MET A 265 0.32 -2.58 -15.18
C MET A 265 -1.08 -2.09 -15.57
N GLU A 266 -1.51 -0.93 -15.05
CA GLU A 266 -2.77 -0.27 -15.41
C GLU A 266 -2.84 0.04 -16.90
N ALA A 267 -1.76 0.59 -17.48
CA ALA A 267 -1.71 0.91 -18.90
C ALA A 267 -1.83 -0.34 -19.79
N VAL A 268 -1.22 -1.46 -19.40
CA VAL A 268 -1.36 -2.73 -20.12
C VAL A 268 -2.78 -3.28 -20.00
N PHE A 269 -3.39 -3.18 -18.83
CA PHE A 269 -4.77 -3.57 -18.61
C PHE A 269 -5.73 -2.74 -19.47
N ASP A 270 -5.61 -1.40 -19.45
CA ASP A 270 -6.43 -0.50 -20.27
C ASP A 270 -6.27 -0.78 -21.78
N ALA A 271 -5.08 -1.20 -22.21
CA ALA A 271 -4.83 -1.55 -23.60
C ALA A 271 -5.57 -2.82 -24.04
N LEU A 272 -5.81 -3.77 -23.14
CA LEU A 272 -6.31 -5.11 -23.47
C LEU A 272 -7.77 -5.36 -23.06
N ASN A 273 -8.35 -4.46 -22.26
CA ASN A 273 -9.75 -4.52 -21.80
C ASN A 273 -10.65 -3.70 -22.74
#